data_a57b199a40ea7d782b6ee9f53095a595
#
_entry.id   a57b199a40ea7d782b6ee9f53095a595
#
_cell.length_a   1.000
_cell.length_b   1.000
_cell.length_c   1.000
_cell.angle_alpha   90.00
_cell.angle_beta   90.00
_cell.angle_gamma   90.00
#
_symmetry.space_group_name_H-M   'P 1'
#
loop_
_entity.id
_entity.type
_entity.pdbx_description
1 polymer ?
#
loop_
_entity_poly.entity_id
_entity_poly.type
_entity_poly.pdbx_seq_one_letter_code
_entity_poly.pdbx_strand_id
1 'polypeptide(L)'
;ECLVGSEMCIRDRPLDVHLMIVNPEKFIPEVKALGAHTMNVHYEACPHLHRVVQQIREAGMQPAVTINPATPVALLQDIIRDVYMVLVMSVNPGFGGQKFIEHSVEKVRELRALIEQTGSKALIEVDGGVNLETGARLVEAGADALVAGNAVFGAPDPEAMIHRLHEL
;
A
#
# COMPACT_ATOMS: atom_id res chain seq x y z
N GLU A 1 21.92 8.74 -9.56
CA GLU A 1 22.76 8.22 -8.44
C GLU A 1 21.97 7.40 -7.42
N CYS A 2 20.68 7.65 -7.24
CA CYS A 2 19.82 6.78 -6.43
C CYS A 2 19.61 5.37 -7.02
N LEU A 3 19.88 5.18 -8.30
CA LEU A 3 19.62 3.92 -9.00
C LEU A 3 20.59 2.81 -8.62
N VAL A 4 21.83 3.12 -8.27
CA VAL A 4 22.85 2.09 -7.94
C VAL A 4 22.56 1.42 -6.59
N GLY A 5 22.07 2.17 -5.60
CA GLY A 5 21.64 1.62 -4.32
C GLY A 5 20.32 0.84 -4.42
N SER A 6 19.41 1.28 -5.28
CA SER A 6 18.12 0.61 -5.51
C SER A 6 18.26 -0.70 -6.29
N GLU A 7 19.19 -0.82 -7.23
CA GLU A 7 19.43 -2.09 -7.95
C GLU A 7 19.88 -3.23 -7.01
N MET A 8 20.65 -2.93 -5.99
CA MET A 8 21.06 -3.94 -4.99
C MET A 8 19.90 -4.34 -4.06
N CYS A 9 19.01 -3.41 -3.72
CA CYS A 9 17.79 -3.69 -2.95
C CYS A 9 16.72 -4.44 -3.76
N ILE A 10 16.59 -4.15 -5.05
CA ILE A 10 15.60 -4.77 -5.96
C ILE A 10 15.87 -6.27 -6.18
N ARG A 11 17.11 -6.75 -6.05
CA ARG A 11 17.44 -8.17 -6.27
C ARG A 11 16.92 -9.10 -5.18
N ASP A 12 16.76 -8.60 -3.96
CA ASP A 12 16.46 -9.42 -2.79
C ASP A 12 15.06 -9.16 -2.21
N ARG A 13 14.36 -8.10 -2.63
CA ARG A 13 13.06 -7.71 -2.11
C ARG A 13 12.08 -7.32 -3.22
N PRO A 14 10.79 -7.68 -3.09
CA PRO A 14 9.77 -7.26 -4.04
C PRO A 14 9.61 -5.73 -3.98
N LEU A 15 9.62 -5.09 -5.15
CA LEU A 15 9.39 -3.66 -5.28
C LEU A 15 7.88 -3.40 -5.41
N ASP A 16 7.30 -2.67 -4.47
CA ASP A 16 5.96 -2.11 -4.56
C ASP A 16 6.04 -0.64 -4.99
N VAL A 17 5.30 -0.30 -6.06
CA VAL A 17 5.28 1.04 -6.63
C VAL A 17 3.92 1.67 -6.43
N HIS A 18 3.80 2.56 -5.43
CA HIS A 18 2.61 3.32 -5.15
C HIS A 18 2.61 4.64 -5.95
N LEU A 19 1.65 4.78 -6.86
CA LEU A 19 1.53 5.92 -7.77
C LEU A 19 0.45 6.91 -7.30
N MET A 20 0.87 8.08 -6.83
CA MET A 20 0.00 9.20 -6.46
C MET A 20 -0.22 10.14 -7.66
N ILE A 21 -0.73 9.61 -8.78
CA ILE A 21 -0.91 10.33 -10.05
C ILE A 21 -2.27 10.03 -10.68
N VAL A 22 -2.71 10.87 -11.60
CA VAL A 22 -3.89 10.62 -12.45
C VAL A 22 -3.50 9.82 -13.70
N ASN A 23 -4.45 9.05 -14.22
CA ASN A 23 -4.25 8.16 -15.38
C ASN A 23 -3.03 7.22 -15.23
N PRO A 24 -2.93 6.47 -14.11
CA PRO A 24 -1.77 5.63 -13.81
C PRO A 24 -1.55 4.52 -14.84
N GLU A 25 -2.57 4.12 -15.59
CA GLU A 25 -2.48 3.10 -16.64
C GLU A 25 -1.45 3.41 -17.73
N LYS A 26 -1.14 4.70 -17.93
CA LYS A 26 -0.13 5.14 -18.91
C LYS A 26 1.30 4.77 -18.53
N PHE A 27 1.53 4.48 -17.24
CA PHE A 27 2.85 4.19 -16.68
C PHE A 27 3.09 2.69 -16.41
N ILE A 28 2.13 1.83 -16.79
CA ILE A 28 2.28 0.37 -16.61
C ILE A 28 3.56 -0.17 -17.30
N PRO A 29 3.89 0.23 -18.57
CA PRO A 29 5.10 -0.24 -19.21
C PRO A 29 6.39 0.20 -18.49
N GLU A 30 6.44 1.45 -18.03
CA GLU A 30 7.59 2.01 -17.32
C GLU A 30 7.78 1.34 -15.95
N VAL A 31 6.70 1.19 -15.17
CA VAL A 31 6.74 0.51 -13.87
C VAL A 31 7.18 -0.94 -14.03
N LYS A 32 6.69 -1.63 -15.08
CA LYS A 32 7.15 -2.98 -15.41
C LYS A 32 8.63 -3.03 -15.75
N ALA A 33 9.12 -2.08 -16.54
CA ALA A 33 10.53 -2.00 -16.94
C ALA A 33 11.47 -1.77 -15.75
N LEU A 34 10.98 -1.14 -14.67
CA LEU A 34 11.71 -1.00 -13.40
C LEU A 34 11.80 -2.31 -12.59
N GLY A 35 11.13 -3.38 -13.03
CA GLY A 35 11.12 -4.65 -12.33
C GLY A 35 10.16 -4.69 -11.12
N ALA A 36 9.14 -3.83 -11.09
CA ALA A 36 8.16 -3.80 -10.01
C ALA A 36 7.43 -5.15 -9.89
N HIS A 37 7.29 -5.63 -8.67
CA HIS A 37 6.45 -6.78 -8.34
C HIS A 37 4.98 -6.34 -8.24
N THR A 38 4.73 -5.22 -7.57
CA THR A 38 3.39 -4.68 -7.32
C THR A 38 3.29 -3.26 -7.90
N MET A 39 2.17 -2.96 -8.54
CA MET A 39 1.80 -1.61 -8.95
C MET A 39 0.52 -1.20 -8.23
N ASN A 40 0.62 -0.15 -7.43
CA ASN A 40 -0.44 0.32 -6.56
C ASN A 40 -1.02 1.65 -7.09
N VAL A 41 -2.31 1.66 -7.39
CA VAL A 41 -3.01 2.79 -8.00
C VAL A 41 -4.17 3.26 -7.14
N HIS A 42 -4.40 4.56 -7.06
CA HIS A 42 -5.52 5.11 -6.32
C HIS A 42 -6.86 4.79 -6.98
N TYR A 43 -7.83 4.32 -6.17
CA TYR A 43 -9.22 4.12 -6.58
C TYR A 43 -9.78 5.38 -7.25
N GLU A 44 -9.52 6.54 -6.63
CA GLU A 44 -10.03 7.84 -7.04
C GLU A 44 -9.39 8.37 -8.33
N ALA A 45 -8.23 7.84 -8.72
CA ALA A 45 -7.52 8.20 -9.95
C ALA A 45 -7.89 7.32 -11.15
N CYS A 46 -8.71 6.27 -10.94
CA CYS A 46 -9.02 5.26 -11.94
C CYS A 46 -10.53 5.17 -12.22
N PRO A 47 -11.11 6.00 -13.10
CA PRO A 47 -12.53 5.90 -13.47
C PRO A 47 -12.93 4.50 -13.98
N HIS A 48 -11.99 3.75 -14.55
CA HIS A 48 -12.15 2.38 -15.03
C HIS A 48 -11.24 1.42 -14.29
N LEU A 49 -11.32 1.41 -12.95
CA LEU A 49 -10.40 0.67 -12.07
C LEU A 49 -10.25 -0.80 -12.46
N HIS A 50 -11.35 -1.52 -12.73
CA HIS A 50 -11.28 -2.93 -13.12
C HIS A 50 -10.40 -3.17 -14.36
N ARG A 51 -10.49 -2.29 -15.37
CA ARG A 51 -9.64 -2.33 -16.56
C ARG A 51 -8.16 -2.13 -16.19
N VAL A 52 -7.86 -1.16 -15.33
CA VAL A 52 -6.47 -0.88 -14.90
C VAL A 52 -5.89 -2.07 -14.15
N VAL A 53 -6.66 -2.68 -13.24
CA VAL A 53 -6.27 -3.91 -12.52
C VAL A 53 -5.94 -5.04 -13.49
N GLN A 54 -6.77 -5.25 -14.52
CA GLN A 54 -6.50 -6.25 -15.56
C GLN A 54 -5.20 -5.96 -16.34
N GLN A 55 -4.99 -4.71 -16.77
CA GLN A 55 -3.79 -4.29 -17.50
C GLN A 55 -2.50 -4.49 -16.68
N ILE A 56 -2.53 -4.17 -15.38
CA ILE A 56 -1.39 -4.41 -14.48
C ILE A 56 -1.08 -5.91 -14.41
N ARG A 57 -2.11 -6.75 -14.27
CA ARG A 57 -1.97 -8.20 -14.22
C ARG A 57 -1.45 -8.77 -15.54
N GLU A 58 -1.97 -8.31 -16.68
CA GLU A 58 -1.52 -8.71 -18.02
C GLU A 58 -0.05 -8.32 -18.27
N ALA A 59 0.40 -7.21 -17.70
CA ALA A 59 1.81 -6.82 -17.72
C ALA A 59 2.71 -7.72 -16.82
N GLY A 60 2.13 -8.66 -16.06
CA GLY A 60 2.84 -9.58 -15.18
C GLY A 60 3.26 -8.98 -13.84
N MET A 61 2.56 -7.95 -13.38
CA MET A 61 2.69 -7.38 -12.04
C MET A 61 1.48 -7.72 -11.17
N GLN A 62 1.63 -7.63 -9.85
CA GLN A 62 0.53 -7.77 -8.91
C GLN A 62 -0.24 -6.43 -8.82
N PRO A 63 -1.56 -6.41 -9.11
CA PRO A 63 -2.33 -5.18 -8.99
C PRO A 63 -2.67 -4.89 -7.54
N ALA A 64 -2.43 -3.66 -7.09
CA ALA A 64 -2.87 -3.15 -5.81
C ALA A 64 -3.69 -1.87 -5.96
N VAL A 65 -4.60 -1.64 -5.02
CA VAL A 65 -5.51 -0.51 -5.03
C VAL A 65 -5.39 0.28 -3.73
N THR A 66 -5.15 1.58 -3.85
CA THR A 66 -5.11 2.50 -2.72
C THR A 66 -6.45 3.21 -2.54
N ILE A 67 -6.88 3.37 -1.30
CA ILE A 67 -8.02 4.22 -0.94
C ILE A 67 -7.60 5.36 -0.01
N ASN A 68 -8.09 6.56 -0.29
CA ASN A 68 -7.88 7.74 0.53
C ASN A 68 -8.63 7.66 1.87
N PRO A 69 -8.28 8.50 2.87
CA PRO A 69 -8.97 8.51 4.15
C PRO A 69 -10.49 8.67 4.06
N ALA A 70 -10.98 9.47 3.09
CA ALA A 70 -12.41 9.73 2.89
C ALA A 70 -13.13 8.67 2.05
N THR A 71 -12.42 7.75 1.39
CA THR A 71 -13.01 6.74 0.50
C THR A 71 -13.50 5.53 1.29
N PRO A 72 -14.80 5.18 1.26
CA PRO A 72 -15.34 4.04 1.99
C PRO A 72 -14.77 2.69 1.50
N VAL A 73 -14.53 1.77 2.43
CA VAL A 73 -14.09 0.38 2.14
C VAL A 73 -15.12 -0.37 1.29
N ALA A 74 -16.40 -0.10 1.48
CA ALA A 74 -17.50 -0.75 0.74
C ALA A 74 -17.38 -0.61 -0.79
N LEU A 75 -16.70 0.43 -1.30
CA LEU A 75 -16.47 0.61 -2.73
C LEU A 75 -15.54 -0.44 -3.34
N LEU A 76 -14.83 -1.21 -2.52
CA LEU A 76 -13.95 -2.28 -2.98
C LEU A 76 -14.66 -3.63 -3.13
N GLN A 77 -15.94 -3.74 -2.74
CA GLN A 77 -16.67 -5.01 -2.70
C GLN A 77 -16.60 -5.79 -4.02
N ASP A 78 -16.73 -5.13 -5.14
CA ASP A 78 -16.76 -5.77 -6.45
C ASP A 78 -15.38 -6.07 -7.04
N ILE A 79 -14.31 -5.43 -6.52
CA ILE A 79 -12.94 -5.56 -7.03
C ILE A 79 -12.00 -6.32 -6.10
N ILE A 80 -12.39 -6.54 -4.83
CA ILE A 80 -11.49 -7.06 -3.78
C ILE A 80 -10.90 -8.45 -4.10
N ARG A 81 -11.58 -9.24 -4.92
CA ARG A 81 -11.09 -10.58 -5.34
C ARG A 81 -10.08 -10.50 -6.49
N ASP A 82 -10.02 -9.36 -7.17
CA ASP A 82 -9.17 -9.15 -8.35
C ASP A 82 -7.86 -8.42 -8.01
N VAL A 83 -7.69 -7.98 -6.79
CA VAL A 83 -6.48 -7.29 -6.34
C VAL A 83 -5.61 -8.18 -5.46
N TYR A 84 -4.31 -7.98 -5.54
CA TYR A 84 -3.33 -8.62 -4.68
C TYR A 84 -3.26 -7.97 -3.31
N MET A 85 -3.43 -6.64 -3.27
CA MET A 85 -3.28 -5.85 -2.04
C MET A 85 -4.17 -4.61 -2.10
N VAL A 86 -4.63 -4.17 -0.94
CA VAL A 86 -5.28 -2.86 -0.75
C VAL A 86 -4.44 -2.02 0.21
N LEU A 87 -4.03 -0.85 -0.24
CA LEU A 87 -3.36 0.15 0.58
C LEU A 87 -4.39 1.12 1.17
N VAL A 88 -4.45 1.18 2.48
CA VAL A 88 -5.24 2.17 3.23
C VAL A 88 -4.36 3.36 3.57
N MET A 89 -4.69 4.53 3.06
CA MET A 89 -4.01 5.76 3.45
C MET A 89 -4.46 6.19 4.85
N SER A 90 -3.52 6.33 5.75
CA SER A 90 -3.74 6.84 7.12
C SER A 90 -3.30 8.31 7.30
N VAL A 91 -2.96 8.97 6.21
CA VAL A 91 -2.78 10.41 6.06
C VAL A 91 -3.33 10.84 4.70
N ASN A 92 -3.44 12.13 4.42
CA ASN A 92 -3.77 12.58 3.06
C ASN A 92 -2.56 12.35 2.14
N PRO A 93 -2.75 11.77 0.93
CA PRO A 93 -1.65 11.56 -0.01
C PRO A 93 -0.97 12.88 -0.40
N GLY A 94 0.35 12.83 -0.66
CA GLY A 94 1.08 13.95 -1.25
C GLY A 94 2.39 14.32 -0.56
N PHE A 95 2.52 14.17 0.76
CA PHE A 95 3.78 14.47 1.48
C PHE A 95 3.88 13.68 2.79
N GLY A 96 5.11 13.42 3.22
CA GLY A 96 5.40 12.70 4.47
C GLY A 96 5.26 13.57 5.73
N GLY A 97 5.35 12.94 6.91
CA GLY A 97 5.39 13.62 8.20
C GLY A 97 4.04 14.16 8.69
N GLN A 98 2.95 13.76 8.08
CA GLN A 98 1.60 14.13 8.50
C GLN A 98 1.17 13.34 9.75
N LYS A 99 0.22 13.92 10.49
CA LYS A 99 -0.40 13.28 11.66
C LYS A 99 -1.30 12.13 11.22
N PHE A 100 -1.17 11.00 11.90
CA PHE A 100 -2.00 9.81 11.71
C PHE A 100 -3.50 10.12 11.86
N ILE A 101 -4.31 9.60 10.97
CA ILE A 101 -5.77 9.73 10.99
C ILE A 101 -6.35 8.51 11.71
N GLU A 102 -6.87 8.68 12.91
CA GLU A 102 -7.35 7.64 13.81
C GLU A 102 -8.40 6.70 13.20
N HIS A 103 -9.29 7.24 12.36
CA HIS A 103 -10.33 6.47 11.67
C HIS A 103 -9.76 5.38 10.72
N SER A 104 -8.49 5.47 10.34
CA SER A 104 -7.84 4.47 9.49
C SER A 104 -7.79 3.08 10.14
N VAL A 105 -7.74 3.00 11.47
CA VAL A 105 -7.78 1.72 12.20
C VAL A 105 -9.11 1.01 11.97
N GLU A 106 -10.22 1.73 12.03
CA GLU A 106 -11.56 1.17 11.76
C GLU A 106 -11.68 0.72 10.29
N LYS A 107 -11.13 1.51 9.35
CA LYS A 107 -11.10 1.11 7.93
C LYS A 107 -10.33 -0.19 7.69
N VAL A 108 -9.23 -0.41 8.41
CA VAL A 108 -8.49 -1.68 8.35
C VAL A 108 -9.35 -2.84 8.85
N ARG A 109 -10.09 -2.67 9.95
CA ARG A 109 -11.04 -3.69 10.46
C ARG A 109 -12.17 -3.98 9.46
N GLU A 110 -12.76 -2.93 8.89
CA GLU A 110 -13.81 -3.07 7.85
C GLU A 110 -13.26 -3.82 6.63
N LEU A 111 -12.04 -3.50 6.18
CA LEU A 111 -11.42 -4.14 5.04
C LEU A 111 -11.09 -5.61 5.32
N ARG A 112 -10.59 -5.94 6.52
CA ARG A 112 -10.36 -7.32 6.94
C ARG A 112 -11.66 -8.13 6.93
N ALA A 113 -12.73 -7.57 7.46
CA ALA A 113 -14.05 -8.20 7.43
C ALA A 113 -14.55 -8.41 5.99
N LEU A 114 -14.36 -7.44 5.09
CA LEU A 114 -14.72 -7.57 3.68
C LEU A 114 -13.93 -8.70 2.98
N ILE A 115 -12.62 -8.78 3.23
CA ILE A 115 -11.75 -9.83 2.70
C ILE A 115 -12.24 -11.22 3.15
N GLU A 116 -12.54 -11.38 4.44
CA GLU A 116 -13.05 -12.63 5.00
C GLU A 116 -14.42 -13.01 4.43
N GLN A 117 -15.36 -12.08 4.38
CA GLN A 117 -16.71 -12.30 3.83
C GLN A 117 -16.69 -12.71 2.37
N THR A 118 -15.79 -12.14 1.58
CA THR A 118 -15.68 -12.42 0.15
C THR A 118 -14.79 -13.62 -0.17
N GLY A 119 -14.03 -14.14 0.80
CA GLY A 119 -13.02 -15.16 0.58
C GLY A 119 -11.85 -14.66 -0.27
N SER A 120 -11.62 -13.35 -0.35
CA SER A 120 -10.46 -12.76 -1.00
C SER A 120 -9.16 -13.14 -0.27
N LYS A 121 -8.04 -13.07 -0.98
CA LYS A 121 -6.69 -13.25 -0.43
C LYS A 121 -5.89 -11.95 -0.48
N ALA A 122 -6.55 -10.82 -0.70
CA ALA A 122 -5.88 -9.53 -0.75
C ALA A 122 -5.19 -9.22 0.58
N LEU A 123 -3.97 -8.70 0.51
CA LEU A 123 -3.25 -8.18 1.66
C LEU A 123 -3.75 -6.77 2.00
N ILE A 124 -3.58 -6.37 3.26
CA ILE A 124 -3.86 -5.02 3.73
C ILE A 124 -2.54 -4.33 4.04
N GLU A 125 -2.24 -3.27 3.31
CA GLU A 125 -1.12 -2.39 3.55
C GLU A 125 -1.63 -1.05 4.12
N VAL A 126 -0.82 -0.40 4.98
CA VAL A 126 -1.16 0.93 5.53
C VAL A 126 0.03 1.87 5.37
N ASP A 127 -0.22 3.06 4.80
CA ASP A 127 0.77 4.13 4.64
C ASP A 127 0.29 5.44 5.28
N GLY A 128 1.17 6.01 6.11
CA GLY A 128 1.03 7.35 6.68
C GLY A 128 1.01 7.40 8.20
N GLY A 129 1.96 8.11 8.79
CA GLY A 129 2.04 8.30 10.24
C GLY A 129 2.28 7.02 11.05
N VAL A 130 2.76 5.95 10.39
CA VAL A 130 3.06 4.67 11.03
C VAL A 130 4.30 4.80 11.92
N ASN A 131 4.16 4.34 13.15
CA ASN A 131 5.20 4.21 14.17
C ASN A 131 4.89 2.98 15.05
N LEU A 132 5.63 2.71 16.11
CA LEU A 132 5.42 1.54 16.96
C LEU A 132 4.02 1.50 17.63
N GLU A 133 3.49 2.65 18.02
CA GLU A 133 2.17 2.74 18.66
C GLU A 133 1.04 2.54 17.66
N THR A 134 1.05 3.32 16.57
CA THR A 134 0.02 3.22 15.52
C THR A 134 0.14 1.89 14.76
N GLY A 135 1.37 1.40 14.53
CA GLY A 135 1.63 0.11 13.89
C GLY A 135 1.04 -1.06 14.67
N ALA A 136 1.25 -1.13 15.98
CA ALA A 136 0.66 -2.17 16.83
C ALA A 136 -0.88 -2.22 16.69
N ARG A 137 -1.53 -1.07 16.71
CA ARG A 137 -2.99 -0.95 16.56
C ARG A 137 -3.47 -1.36 15.15
N LEU A 138 -2.68 -1.08 14.12
CA LEU A 138 -2.98 -1.45 12.75
C LEU A 138 -2.84 -2.96 12.54
N VAL A 139 -1.80 -3.57 13.09
CA VAL A 139 -1.60 -5.04 13.06
C VAL A 139 -2.74 -5.74 13.81
N GLU A 140 -3.10 -5.26 15.01
CA GLU A 140 -4.26 -5.78 15.77
C GLU A 140 -5.57 -5.64 14.97
N ALA A 141 -5.71 -4.58 14.16
CA ALA A 141 -6.87 -4.37 13.30
C ALA A 141 -6.87 -5.28 12.05
N GLY A 142 -5.75 -5.93 11.73
CA GLY A 142 -5.60 -6.88 10.64
C GLY A 142 -4.75 -6.40 9.46
N ALA A 143 -3.87 -5.41 9.63
CA ALA A 143 -2.91 -5.03 8.61
C ALA A 143 -1.83 -6.13 8.43
N ASP A 144 -1.46 -6.40 7.17
CA ASP A 144 -0.42 -7.37 6.81
C ASP A 144 0.93 -6.69 6.52
N ALA A 145 0.91 -5.41 6.11
CA ALA A 145 2.10 -4.64 5.77
C ALA A 145 1.99 -3.18 6.26
N LEU A 146 3.11 -2.63 6.69
CA LEU A 146 3.21 -1.27 7.22
C LEU A 146 4.28 -0.47 6.46
N VAL A 147 3.93 0.71 5.95
CA VAL A 147 4.86 1.65 5.34
C VAL A 147 5.27 2.69 6.36
N ALA A 148 6.54 2.66 6.78
CA ALA A 148 7.08 3.52 7.84
C ALA A 148 8.32 4.29 7.35
N GLY A 149 8.12 5.48 6.79
CA GLY A 149 9.21 6.36 6.36
C GLY A 149 9.83 7.14 7.52
N ASN A 150 9.11 8.15 8.01
CA ASN A 150 9.64 9.07 9.03
C ASN A 150 10.02 8.39 10.34
N ALA A 151 9.29 7.37 10.77
CA ALA A 151 9.60 6.64 12.00
C ALA A 151 10.93 5.90 11.90
N VAL A 152 11.27 5.38 10.73
CA VAL A 152 12.53 4.67 10.48
C VAL A 152 13.67 5.66 10.24
N PHE A 153 13.55 6.52 9.22
CA PHE A 153 14.65 7.41 8.84
C PHE A 153 14.89 8.56 9.83
N GLY A 154 13.92 8.90 10.67
CA GLY A 154 14.07 9.85 11.77
C GLY A 154 14.58 9.24 13.09
N ALA A 155 14.70 7.93 13.17
CA ALA A 155 15.21 7.26 14.36
C ALA A 155 16.72 7.43 14.50
N PRO A 156 17.26 7.51 15.73
CA PRO A 156 18.71 7.50 15.97
C PRO A 156 19.40 6.24 15.44
N ASP A 157 18.68 5.11 15.44
CA ASP A 157 19.10 3.82 14.88
C ASP A 157 17.96 3.28 14.00
N PRO A 158 18.00 3.51 12.68
CA PRO A 158 16.98 3.04 11.74
C PRO A 158 16.87 1.52 11.68
N GLU A 159 17.99 0.77 11.80
CA GLU A 159 17.99 -0.69 11.74
C GLU A 159 17.27 -1.28 12.95
N ALA A 160 17.57 -0.80 14.15
CA ALA A 160 16.85 -1.20 15.36
C ALA A 160 15.36 -0.85 15.28
N MET A 161 14.99 0.28 14.66
CA MET A 161 13.58 0.65 14.47
C MET A 161 12.86 -0.31 13.53
N ILE A 162 13.50 -0.73 12.43
CA ILE A 162 12.96 -1.73 11.51
C ILE A 162 12.70 -3.05 12.25
N HIS A 163 13.67 -3.53 13.03
CA HIS A 163 13.50 -4.75 13.83
C HIS A 163 12.30 -4.65 14.77
N ARG A 164 12.15 -3.55 15.49
CA ARG A 164 11.01 -3.33 16.39
C ARG A 164 9.66 -3.27 15.67
N LEU A 165 9.62 -2.74 14.46
CA LEU A 165 8.41 -2.73 13.65
C LEU A 165 8.06 -4.13 13.11
N HIS A 166 9.06 -4.98 12.87
CA HIS A 166 8.85 -6.38 12.47
C HIS A 166 8.36 -7.28 13.61
N GLU A 167 8.54 -6.87 14.87
CA GLU A 167 8.09 -7.61 16.06
C GLU A 167 6.63 -7.29 16.45
N LEU A 168 5.97 -6.38 15.75
CA LEU A 168 4.55 -6.07 15.97
C LEU A 168 3.65 -7.17 15.43
#